data_bd87a5e8929b3b1780386b6c57cb81fa
#
_entry.id   bd87a5e8929b3b1780386b6c57cb81fa
#
_cell.length_a   1.000
_cell.length_b   1.000
_cell.length_c   1.000
_cell.angle_alpha   90.00
_cell.angle_beta   90.00
_cell.angle_gamma   90.00
#
_symmetry.space_group_name_H-M   'P 1'
#
loop_
_entity.id
_entity.type
_entity.pdbx_description
1 polymer ?
#
loop_
_entity_poly.entity_id
_entity_poly.type
_entity_poly.pdbx_seq_one_letter_code
_entity_poly.pdbx_strand_id
1 'polypeptide(L)'
;MKVLIITGNLAYPLIKNVVANANVEVIIHIADNTQVAAFLTPRIIINEIKTHFANQLDEIDMILVPGLIKKGTREITKELGIPTFKGSTDGADLAMVLNLIDQIELSEDKPADKLIEEEKRKEALKFIDDFENDEKTIEKLLEKPNNILVGNLPVGEDFPMRVLS
;
A
#
# COMPACT_ATOMS: atom_id res chain seq x y z
N MET A 1 3.02 -5.19 17.22
CA MET A 1 3.72 -4.16 16.41
C MET A 1 3.03 -2.83 16.61
N LYS A 2 3.78 -1.80 16.94
CA LYS A 2 3.31 -0.43 17.20
C LYS A 2 3.79 0.50 16.07
N VAL A 3 2.85 1.07 15.33
CA VAL A 3 3.09 1.89 14.14
C VAL A 3 2.77 3.35 14.45
N LEU A 4 3.73 4.25 14.25
CA LEU A 4 3.52 5.68 14.33
C LEU A 4 3.17 6.21 12.93
N ILE A 5 2.02 6.84 12.80
CA ILE A 5 1.60 7.53 11.58
C ILE A 5 1.72 9.02 11.79
N ILE A 6 2.48 9.71 10.95
CA ILE A 6 2.54 11.16 10.95
C ILE A 6 1.70 11.71 9.79
N THR A 7 0.92 12.76 10.07
CA THR A 7 0.00 13.33 9.08
C THR A 7 -0.19 14.83 9.27
N GLY A 8 -0.90 15.47 8.35
CA GLY A 8 -1.36 16.85 8.50
C GLY A 8 -2.77 16.91 9.09
N ASN A 9 -3.15 18.07 9.58
CA ASN A 9 -4.43 18.28 10.25
C ASN A 9 -5.65 17.93 9.38
N LEU A 10 -5.62 18.22 8.09
CA LEU A 10 -6.75 17.98 7.19
C LEU A 10 -7.04 16.48 6.97
N ALA A 11 -6.01 15.63 6.98
CA ALA A 11 -6.17 14.20 6.77
C ALA A 11 -6.50 13.44 8.07
N TYR A 12 -6.24 14.03 9.23
CA TYR A 12 -6.41 13.37 10.53
C TYR A 12 -7.79 12.73 10.75
N PRO A 13 -8.93 13.41 10.50
CA PRO A 13 -10.24 12.81 10.74
C PRO A 13 -10.47 11.54 9.93
N LEU A 14 -10.04 11.52 8.67
CA LEU A 14 -10.11 10.36 7.81
C LEU A 14 -9.22 9.23 8.34
N ILE A 15 -7.95 9.53 8.61
CA ILE A 15 -6.98 8.54 9.10
C ILE A 15 -7.46 7.93 10.41
N LYS A 16 -7.94 8.74 11.37
CA LYS A 16 -8.48 8.25 12.65
C LYS A 16 -9.59 7.22 12.47
N ASN A 17 -10.50 7.47 11.55
CA ASN A 17 -11.60 6.53 11.26
C ASN A 17 -11.09 5.24 10.58
N VAL A 18 -10.18 5.40 9.65
CA VAL A 18 -9.63 4.28 8.85
C VAL A 18 -8.81 3.33 9.70
N VAL A 19 -7.99 3.83 10.62
CA VAL A 19 -7.12 2.99 11.47
C VAL A 19 -7.84 2.35 12.66
N ALA A 20 -9.08 2.74 12.95
CA ALA A 20 -9.84 2.20 14.09
C ALA A 20 -10.02 0.68 14.04
N ASN A 21 -9.97 0.08 12.85
CA ASN A 21 -10.09 -1.36 12.62
C ASN A 21 -8.77 -2.01 12.14
N ALA A 22 -7.64 -1.36 12.33
CA ALA A 22 -6.34 -1.92 11.97
C ALA A 22 -5.96 -3.08 12.91
N ASN A 23 -5.29 -4.09 12.35
CA ASN A 23 -4.81 -5.26 13.11
C ASN A 23 -3.52 -4.99 13.90
N VAL A 24 -3.05 -3.75 13.92
CA VAL A 24 -1.82 -3.31 14.60
C VAL A 24 -2.12 -2.12 15.52
N GLU A 25 -1.30 -1.94 16.53
CA GLU A 25 -1.39 -0.75 17.39
C GLU A 25 -0.92 0.48 16.64
N VAL A 26 -1.76 1.50 16.55
CA VAL A 26 -1.49 2.72 15.78
C VAL A 26 -1.48 3.94 16.69
N ILE A 27 -0.41 4.71 16.61
CA ILE A 27 -0.32 6.06 17.15
C ILE A 27 -0.40 7.04 15.98
N ILE A 28 -1.29 8.04 16.06
CA ILE A 28 -1.40 9.08 15.04
C ILE A 28 -0.84 10.38 15.62
N HIS A 29 0.13 10.95 14.92
CA HIS A 29 0.68 12.28 15.22
C HIS A 29 0.31 13.27 14.13
N ILE A 30 -0.27 14.40 14.54
CA ILE A 30 -0.55 15.53 13.64
C ILE A 30 0.65 16.47 13.74
N ALA A 31 1.34 16.67 12.65
CA ALA A 31 2.50 17.56 12.62
C ALA A 31 2.09 19.01 12.87
N ASP A 32 2.81 19.68 13.77
CA ASP A 32 2.56 21.07 14.15
C ASP A 32 2.64 21.98 12.92
N ASN A 33 1.71 22.92 12.84
CA ASN A 33 1.65 23.93 11.77
C ASN A 33 1.57 23.35 10.33
N THR A 34 1.27 22.07 10.17
CA THR A 34 1.14 21.40 8.86
C THR A 34 -0.31 20.98 8.62
N GLN A 35 -1.00 21.68 7.73
CA GLN A 35 -2.38 21.33 7.38
C GLN A 35 -2.41 20.18 6.37
N VAL A 36 -1.59 20.24 5.33
CA VAL A 36 -1.57 19.30 4.21
C VAL A 36 -0.40 18.32 4.37
N ALA A 37 -0.72 17.04 4.53
CA ALA A 37 0.26 15.98 4.77
C ALA A 37 1.35 15.87 3.67
N ALA A 38 1.03 16.18 2.42
CA ALA A 38 1.96 16.16 1.30
C ALA A 38 3.10 17.21 1.41
N PHE A 39 2.96 18.21 2.26
CA PHE A 39 4.00 19.24 2.48
C PHE A 39 5.00 18.85 3.57
N LEU A 40 4.80 17.74 4.24
CA LEU A 40 5.80 17.21 5.16
C LEU A 40 7.10 16.89 4.43
N THR A 41 8.19 17.28 5.04
CA THR A 41 9.55 16.98 4.58
C THR A 41 10.26 16.09 5.61
N PRO A 42 11.27 15.30 5.22
CA PRO A 42 12.03 14.51 6.19
C PRO A 42 12.51 15.32 7.40
N ARG A 43 12.98 16.52 7.18
CA ARG A 43 13.44 17.42 8.26
C ARG A 43 12.33 17.81 9.24
N ILE A 44 11.14 18.13 8.73
CA ILE A 44 9.97 18.43 9.58
C ILE A 44 9.60 17.18 10.37
N ILE A 45 9.49 16.02 9.71
CA ILE A 45 9.13 14.76 10.34
C ILE A 45 10.11 14.38 11.46
N ILE A 46 11.41 14.47 11.22
CA ILE A 46 12.44 14.19 12.22
C ILE A 46 12.28 15.12 13.43
N ASN A 47 12.07 16.41 13.19
CA ASN A 47 11.92 17.39 14.25
C ASN A 47 10.66 17.15 15.10
N GLU A 48 9.53 16.88 14.45
CA GLU A 48 8.26 16.53 15.10
C GLU A 48 8.42 15.31 16.01
N ILE A 49 9.03 14.24 15.47
CA ILE A 49 9.18 12.99 16.22
C ILE A 49 10.16 13.17 17.38
N LYS A 50 11.29 13.86 17.19
CA LYS A 50 12.23 14.15 18.28
C LYS A 50 11.62 15.04 19.36
N THR A 51 10.73 15.95 19.00
CA THR A 51 10.08 16.86 19.95
C THR A 51 9.01 16.16 20.78
N HIS A 52 8.17 15.35 20.13
CA HIS A 52 6.97 14.81 20.78
C HIS A 52 7.12 13.36 21.28
N PHE A 53 8.09 12.60 20.74
CA PHE A 53 8.27 11.17 21.03
C PHE A 53 9.66 10.81 21.55
N ALA A 54 10.49 11.77 21.96
CA ALA A 54 11.86 11.51 22.41
C ALA A 54 12.01 10.38 23.44
N ASN A 55 11.02 10.22 24.35
CA ASN A 55 11.04 9.22 25.40
C ASN A 55 10.27 7.93 25.04
N GLN A 56 9.74 7.81 23.84
CA GLN A 56 8.90 6.71 23.38
C GLN A 56 9.40 6.06 22.09
N LEU A 57 10.57 6.48 21.58
CA LEU A 57 11.12 5.97 20.33
C LEU A 57 11.34 4.46 20.38
N ASP A 58 11.78 3.94 21.54
CA ASP A 58 12.04 2.50 21.73
C ASP A 58 10.76 1.64 21.71
N GLU A 59 9.60 2.26 21.83
CA GLU A 59 8.30 1.57 21.78
C GLU A 59 7.70 1.54 20.37
N ILE A 60 8.28 2.27 19.42
CA ILE A 60 7.78 2.39 18.05
C ILE A 60 8.55 1.44 17.15
N ASP A 61 7.85 0.47 16.58
CA ASP A 61 8.45 -0.51 15.69
C ASP A 61 8.66 0.04 14.27
N MET A 62 7.80 0.97 13.85
CA MET A 62 7.79 1.49 12.48
C MET A 62 7.12 2.87 12.41
N ILE A 63 7.55 3.69 11.47
CA ILE A 63 6.92 4.97 11.14
C ILE A 63 6.37 4.90 9.70
N LEU A 64 5.11 5.29 9.55
CA LEU A 64 4.50 5.52 8.24
C LEU A 64 4.29 7.02 8.02
N VAL A 65 4.87 7.51 6.92
CA VAL A 65 4.68 8.89 6.49
C VAL A 65 3.69 8.95 5.32
N PRO A 66 3.10 10.10 5.00
CA PRO A 66 2.20 10.21 3.85
C PRO A 66 2.89 9.78 2.55
N GLY A 67 2.21 8.94 1.74
CA GLY A 67 2.75 8.48 0.46
C GLY A 67 3.05 9.59 -0.53
N LEU A 68 2.37 10.73 -0.39
CA LEU A 68 2.52 11.91 -1.27
C LEU A 68 3.74 12.79 -0.99
N ILE A 69 4.51 12.55 0.08
CA ILE A 69 5.73 13.35 0.32
C ILE A 69 6.71 13.15 -0.84
N LYS A 70 7.35 14.24 -1.26
CA LYS A 70 8.22 14.24 -2.47
C LYS A 70 9.51 13.45 -2.29
N LYS A 71 10.09 13.49 -1.09
CA LYS A 71 11.37 12.82 -0.78
C LYS A 71 11.13 11.42 -0.20
N GLY A 72 12.15 10.56 -0.32
CA GLY A 72 12.19 9.28 0.38
C GLY A 72 12.37 9.43 1.90
N THR A 73 12.26 8.33 2.61
CA THR A 73 12.28 8.28 4.08
C THR A 73 13.60 7.82 4.66
N ARG A 74 14.60 7.50 3.84
CA ARG A 74 15.92 6.99 4.27
C ARG A 74 16.61 7.88 5.29
N GLU A 75 16.52 9.21 5.09
CA GLU A 75 17.09 10.19 6.03
C GLU A 75 16.43 10.09 7.41
N ILE A 76 15.11 9.85 7.45
CA ILE A 76 14.34 9.71 8.68
C ILE A 76 14.75 8.43 9.41
N THR A 77 14.78 7.30 8.72
CA THR A 77 15.24 6.02 9.27
C THR A 77 16.63 6.13 9.87
N LYS A 78 17.57 6.77 9.14
CA LYS A 78 18.95 6.93 9.60
C LYS A 78 19.07 7.81 10.85
N GLU A 79 18.28 8.87 10.91
CA GLU A 79 18.38 9.86 11.98
C GLU A 79 17.63 9.44 13.26
N LEU A 80 16.54 8.68 13.13
CA LEU A 80 15.72 8.22 14.25
C LEU A 80 16.06 6.79 14.70
N GLY A 81 16.71 6.00 13.85
CA GLY A 81 16.98 4.59 14.12
C GLY A 81 15.73 3.68 14.00
N ILE A 82 14.60 4.22 13.53
CA ILE A 82 13.33 3.48 13.38
C ILE A 82 13.02 3.31 11.90
N PRO A 83 12.68 2.10 11.43
CA PRO A 83 12.26 1.86 10.05
C PRO A 83 11.11 2.80 9.67
N THR A 84 11.32 3.61 8.62
CA THR A 84 10.35 4.60 8.19
C THR A 84 10.05 4.41 6.71
N PHE A 85 8.77 4.24 6.39
CA PHE A 85 8.31 3.95 5.03
C PHE A 85 7.20 4.91 4.59
N LYS A 86 7.02 4.99 3.28
CA LYS A 86 5.87 5.69 2.71
C LYS A 86 4.61 4.85 2.88
N GLY A 87 3.58 5.43 3.48
CA GLY A 87 2.22 4.90 3.52
C GLY A 87 1.51 5.07 2.18
N SER A 88 0.19 5.03 2.20
CA SER A 88 -0.64 5.25 1.00
C SER A 88 -0.64 6.70 0.54
N THR A 89 -0.91 6.91 -0.75
CA THR A 89 -1.16 8.24 -1.33
C THR A 89 -2.55 8.76 -0.97
N ASP A 90 -3.52 7.86 -0.80
CA ASP A 90 -4.86 8.17 -0.28
C ASP A 90 -5.00 7.65 1.16
N GLY A 91 -5.48 8.50 2.06
CA GLY A 91 -5.72 8.10 3.45
C GLY A 91 -6.75 6.98 3.61
N ALA A 92 -7.68 6.84 2.66
CA ALA A 92 -8.66 5.75 2.66
C ALA A 92 -8.02 4.36 2.48
N ASP A 93 -6.93 4.27 1.71
CA ASP A 93 -6.22 3.02 1.44
C ASP A 93 -5.31 2.59 2.60
N LEU A 94 -5.13 3.44 3.60
CA LEU A 94 -4.22 3.17 4.72
C LEU A 94 -4.64 1.94 5.53
N ALA A 95 -5.95 1.66 5.66
CA ALA A 95 -6.43 0.44 6.32
C ALA A 95 -5.93 -0.83 5.64
N MET A 96 -5.97 -0.85 4.30
CA MET A 96 -5.45 -1.96 3.50
C MET A 96 -3.93 -2.13 3.72
N VAL A 97 -3.18 -1.03 3.71
CA VAL A 97 -1.73 -1.05 3.99
C VAL A 97 -1.43 -1.64 5.36
N LEU A 98 -2.15 -1.20 6.40
CA LEU A 98 -1.95 -1.68 7.77
C LEU A 98 -2.31 -3.16 7.95
N ASN A 99 -3.34 -3.63 7.26
CA ASN A 99 -3.77 -5.02 7.33
C ASN A 99 -2.84 -5.98 6.55
N LEU A 100 -2.11 -5.46 5.57
CA LEU A 100 -1.15 -6.22 4.77
C LEU A 100 0.31 -5.96 5.17
N ILE A 101 0.56 -5.21 6.24
CA ILE A 101 1.89 -4.70 6.61
C ILE A 101 2.93 -5.81 6.82
N ASP A 102 2.51 -6.98 7.28
CA ASP A 102 3.38 -8.16 7.47
C ASP A 102 3.56 -8.99 6.18
N GLN A 103 2.81 -8.67 5.12
CA GLN A 103 2.78 -9.44 3.86
C GLN A 103 3.44 -8.69 2.70
N ILE A 104 3.65 -7.39 2.83
CA ILE A 104 4.21 -6.53 1.80
C ILE A 104 5.56 -5.97 2.24
N GLU A 105 6.49 -5.87 1.31
CA GLU A 105 7.75 -5.17 1.52
C GLU A 105 7.54 -3.67 1.28
N LEU A 106 7.45 -2.92 2.38
CA LEU A 106 7.31 -1.47 2.32
C LEU A 106 8.57 -0.80 1.78
N SER A 107 8.42 0.36 1.17
CA SER A 107 9.51 1.09 0.53
C SER A 107 9.72 2.48 1.14
N GLU A 108 10.98 2.89 1.19
CA GLU A 108 11.38 4.26 1.56
C GLU A 108 11.03 5.29 0.47
N ASP A 109 10.89 4.85 -0.78
CA ASP A 109 10.72 5.74 -1.94
C ASP A 109 9.36 5.61 -2.62
N LYS A 110 8.79 4.40 -2.66
CA LYS A 110 7.49 4.14 -3.30
C LYS A 110 6.36 4.10 -2.27
N PRO A 111 5.21 4.74 -2.56
CA PRO A 111 4.01 4.63 -1.72
C PRO A 111 3.49 3.19 -1.64
N ALA A 112 2.97 2.82 -0.47
CA ALA A 112 2.54 1.44 -0.19
C ALA A 112 1.36 0.98 -1.05
N ASP A 113 0.41 1.87 -1.35
CA ASP A 113 -0.72 1.59 -2.27
C ASP A 113 -0.24 1.20 -3.67
N LYS A 114 0.84 1.84 -4.16
CA LYS A 114 1.43 1.51 -5.46
C LYS A 114 2.12 0.15 -5.46
N LEU A 115 2.77 -0.22 -4.36
CA LEU A 115 3.36 -1.55 -4.21
C LEU A 115 2.29 -2.64 -4.21
N ILE A 116 1.18 -2.42 -3.51
CA ILE A 116 0.05 -3.35 -3.47
C ILE A 116 -0.60 -3.49 -4.86
N GLU A 117 -0.78 -2.38 -5.59
CA GLU A 117 -1.27 -2.41 -6.97
C GLU A 117 -0.34 -3.22 -7.89
N GLU A 118 0.98 -3.01 -7.77
CA GLU A 118 1.99 -3.74 -8.55
C GLU A 118 1.93 -5.25 -8.26
N GLU A 119 1.83 -5.67 -7.00
CA GLU A 119 1.73 -7.08 -6.63
C GLU A 119 0.42 -7.72 -7.12
N LYS A 120 -0.72 -7.08 -6.90
CA LYS A 120 -2.02 -7.54 -7.43
C LYS A 120 -1.99 -7.70 -8.95
N ARG A 121 -1.33 -6.78 -9.65
CA ARG A 121 -1.17 -6.87 -11.10
C ARG A 121 -0.32 -8.07 -11.51
N LYS A 122 0.79 -8.32 -10.82
CA LYS A 122 1.65 -9.49 -11.07
C LYS A 122 0.90 -10.80 -10.84
N GLU A 123 0.16 -10.90 -9.73
CA GLU A 123 -0.67 -12.08 -9.43
C GLU A 123 -1.74 -12.32 -10.48
N ALA A 124 -2.42 -11.26 -10.92
CA ALA A 124 -3.42 -11.36 -11.98
C ALA A 124 -2.82 -11.81 -13.32
N LEU A 125 -1.65 -11.26 -13.69
CA LEU A 125 -0.95 -11.68 -14.90
C LEU A 125 -0.48 -13.13 -14.82
N LYS A 126 0.05 -13.56 -13.67
CA LYS A 126 0.44 -14.94 -13.44
C LYS A 126 -0.77 -15.88 -13.54
N PHE A 127 -1.89 -15.52 -12.92
CA PHE A 127 -3.13 -16.30 -13.02
C PHE A 127 -3.58 -16.47 -14.47
N ILE A 128 -3.52 -15.40 -15.27
CA ILE A 128 -3.87 -15.45 -16.70
C ILE A 128 -2.92 -16.37 -17.45
N ASP A 129 -1.61 -16.24 -17.23
CA ASP A 129 -0.59 -17.05 -17.88
C ASP A 129 -0.71 -18.54 -17.52
N ASP A 130 -0.88 -18.86 -16.24
CA ASP A 130 -1.11 -20.22 -15.75
C ASP A 130 -2.38 -20.82 -16.36
N PHE A 131 -3.45 -20.02 -16.47
CA PHE A 131 -4.72 -20.45 -17.07
C PHE A 131 -4.57 -20.69 -18.58
N GLU A 132 -3.85 -19.84 -19.30
CA GLU A 132 -3.63 -19.96 -20.75
C GLU A 132 -2.76 -21.16 -21.12
N ASN A 133 -1.92 -21.63 -20.23
CA ASN A 133 -1.08 -22.81 -20.39
C ASN A 133 -1.75 -24.12 -19.95
N ASP A 134 -2.93 -24.05 -19.33
CA ASP A 134 -3.71 -25.24 -18.93
C ASP A 134 -4.65 -25.72 -20.05
N GLU A 135 -4.07 -26.40 -21.05
CA GLU A 135 -4.83 -26.91 -22.21
C GLU A 135 -6.03 -27.77 -21.81
N LYS A 136 -5.93 -28.58 -20.75
CA LYS A 136 -7.02 -29.47 -20.31
C LYS A 136 -8.20 -28.68 -19.73
N THR A 137 -7.91 -27.62 -18.99
CA THR A 137 -8.96 -26.73 -18.45
C THR A 137 -9.62 -25.97 -19.60
N ILE A 138 -8.85 -25.47 -20.57
CA ILE A 138 -9.37 -24.75 -21.74
C ILE A 138 -10.26 -25.67 -22.57
N GLU A 139 -9.84 -26.88 -22.90
CA GLU A 139 -10.65 -27.85 -23.66
C GLU A 139 -12.00 -28.13 -22.97
N LYS A 140 -11.97 -28.39 -21.67
CA LYS A 140 -13.16 -28.62 -20.87
C LYS A 140 -14.12 -27.41 -20.82
N LEU A 141 -13.59 -26.20 -20.78
CA LEU A 141 -14.40 -24.99 -20.79
C LEU A 141 -15.00 -24.71 -22.17
N LEU A 142 -14.32 -25.07 -23.25
CA LEU A 142 -14.83 -24.95 -24.63
C LEU A 142 -16.02 -25.89 -24.94
N GLU A 143 -16.26 -26.92 -24.11
CA GLU A 143 -17.47 -27.76 -24.22
C GLU A 143 -18.75 -27.01 -23.79
N LYS A 144 -18.63 -25.91 -23.06
CA LYS A 144 -19.76 -25.09 -22.60
C LYS A 144 -20.32 -24.22 -23.75
N PRO A 145 -21.65 -24.05 -23.84
CA PRO A 145 -22.31 -23.39 -24.97
C PRO A 145 -21.97 -21.91 -25.15
N ASN A 146 -21.53 -21.21 -24.07
CA ASN A 146 -21.21 -19.78 -24.09
C ASN A 146 -19.72 -19.53 -24.33
N ASN A 147 -18.95 -20.57 -24.60
CA ASN A 147 -17.50 -20.48 -24.85
C ASN A 147 -17.20 -20.92 -26.27
N ILE A 148 -16.41 -20.15 -26.99
CA ILE A 148 -16.03 -20.42 -28.38
C ILE A 148 -14.53 -20.21 -28.59
N LEU A 149 -13.98 -20.82 -29.61
CA LEU A 149 -12.63 -20.56 -30.08
C LEU A 149 -12.69 -19.61 -31.26
N VAL A 150 -12.02 -18.47 -31.14
CA VAL A 150 -11.84 -17.48 -32.23
C VAL A 150 -10.40 -17.54 -32.70
N GLY A 151 -10.16 -18.21 -33.83
CA GLY A 151 -8.80 -18.61 -34.21
C GLY A 151 -8.21 -19.57 -33.16
N ASN A 152 -7.12 -19.18 -32.54
CA ASN A 152 -6.50 -19.92 -31.43
C ASN A 152 -6.81 -19.34 -30.06
N LEU A 153 -7.73 -18.35 -29.98
CA LEU A 153 -8.05 -17.65 -28.76
C LEU A 153 -9.39 -18.13 -28.20
N PRO A 154 -9.43 -18.72 -26.99
CA PRO A 154 -10.67 -19.06 -26.33
C PRO A 154 -11.34 -17.79 -25.78
N VAL A 155 -12.65 -17.66 -26.06
CA VAL A 155 -13.46 -16.48 -25.68
C VAL A 155 -14.79 -16.97 -25.11
N GLY A 156 -15.24 -16.37 -24.02
CA GLY A 156 -16.52 -16.69 -23.40
C GLY A 156 -16.60 -16.26 -21.95
N GLU A 157 -17.68 -16.62 -21.28
CA GLU A 157 -17.96 -16.21 -19.90
C GLU A 157 -16.95 -16.76 -18.88
N ASP A 158 -16.33 -17.89 -19.17
CA ASP A 158 -15.38 -18.56 -18.28
C ASP A 158 -13.92 -18.18 -18.57
N PHE A 159 -13.66 -17.34 -19.56
CA PHE A 159 -12.31 -16.92 -19.94
C PHE A 159 -11.98 -15.49 -19.49
N PRO A 160 -10.69 -15.19 -19.21
CA PRO A 160 -10.27 -13.84 -18.89
C PRO A 160 -10.67 -12.83 -19.98
N MET A 161 -11.18 -11.66 -19.57
CA MET A 161 -11.53 -10.59 -20.50
C MET A 161 -10.29 -10.08 -21.20
N ARG A 162 -10.31 -10.03 -22.53
CA ARG A 162 -9.22 -9.49 -23.35
C ARG A 162 -9.69 -8.26 -24.10
N VAL A 163 -8.83 -7.26 -24.12
CA VAL A 163 -8.99 -6.09 -24.98
C VAL A 163 -8.14 -6.34 -26.22
N LEU A 164 -8.80 -6.51 -27.38
CA LEU A 164 -8.13 -6.58 -28.67
C LEU A 164 -7.79 -5.15 -29.09
N SER A 165 -6.51 -4.85 -29.21
CA SER A 165 -5.99 -3.56 -29.70
C SER A 165 -5.60 -3.66 -31.17
#